data_6990ce141c4033802ad00a1c4735c2e9
#
_entry.id   6990ce141c4033802ad00a1c4735c2e9
#
_cell.length_a   1.000
_cell.length_b   1.000
_cell.length_c   1.000
_cell.angle_alpha   90.00
_cell.angle_beta   90.00
_cell.angle_gamma   90.00
#
_symmetry.space_group_name_H-M   'P 1'
#
loop_
_entity.id
_entity.type
_entity.pdbx_description
1 polymer ?
#
loop_
_entity_poly.entity_id
_entity_poly.type
_entity_poly.pdbx_seq_one_letter_code
_entity_poly.pdbx_strand_id
1 'polypeptide(L)'
;MPQLAALNKFISIFRIELKDLEEDIKDLLEILEKRKISQEITNYVYMGNKGVLLNEISCVHELLNELSTIDAYRYKNVDAMIADVRKKLDTRIADCSFPDALHNLVQRKLEKVCTYVLSPDTAQH
;
A
#
# COMPACT_ATOMS: atom_id res chain seq x y z
N MET A 1 13.35 0.66 23.61
CA MET A 1 12.01 0.80 24.19
C MET A 1 11.01 -0.05 23.44
N PRO A 2 10.12 -0.78 24.13
CA PRO A 2 9.14 -1.65 23.48
C PRO A 2 8.21 -0.91 22.51
N GLN A 3 7.81 0.32 22.85
CA GLN A 3 6.96 1.15 22.02
C GLN A 3 7.63 1.48 20.68
N LEU A 4 8.90 1.88 20.73
CA LEU A 4 9.64 2.24 19.51
C LEU A 4 9.81 1.03 18.60
N ALA A 5 10.08 -0.15 19.17
CA ALA A 5 10.21 -1.37 18.38
C ALA A 5 8.90 -1.69 17.65
N ALA A 6 7.76 -1.54 18.31
CA ALA A 6 6.46 -1.77 17.71
C ALA A 6 6.16 -0.76 16.59
N LEU A 7 6.53 0.51 16.79
CA LEU A 7 6.36 1.56 15.80
C LEU A 7 7.17 1.27 14.54
N ASN A 8 8.43 0.90 14.71
CA ASN A 8 9.30 0.55 13.58
C ASN A 8 8.84 -0.70 12.86
N LYS A 9 8.33 -1.67 13.61
CA LYS A 9 7.79 -2.91 13.06
C LYS A 9 6.57 -2.62 12.18
N PHE A 10 5.68 -1.75 12.66
CA PHE A 10 4.51 -1.34 11.89
C PHE A 10 4.91 -0.75 10.54
N ILE A 11 5.83 0.23 10.53
CA ILE A 11 6.28 0.88 9.31
C ILE A 11 6.92 -0.14 8.37
N SER A 12 7.80 -1.00 8.87
CA SER A 12 8.51 -1.98 8.05
C SER A 12 7.56 -2.98 7.41
N ILE A 13 6.61 -3.51 8.16
CA ILE A 13 5.67 -4.51 7.65
C ILE A 13 4.72 -3.88 6.64
N PHE A 14 4.19 -2.69 6.95
CA PHE A 14 3.29 -2.02 6.02
C PHE A 14 4.00 -1.67 4.71
N ARG A 15 5.27 -1.25 4.79
CA ARG A 15 6.06 -1.00 3.59
C ARG A 15 6.19 -2.25 2.73
N ILE A 16 6.46 -3.40 3.36
CA ILE A 16 6.56 -4.68 2.64
C ILE A 16 5.22 -5.00 1.95
N GLU A 17 4.11 -4.82 2.66
CA GLU A 17 2.78 -5.09 2.10
C GLU A 17 2.47 -4.19 0.90
N LEU A 18 2.86 -2.92 0.95
CA LEU A 18 2.67 -2.01 -0.17
C LEU A 18 3.58 -2.35 -1.35
N LYS A 19 4.81 -2.79 -1.08
CA LYS A 19 5.72 -3.24 -2.15
C LYS A 19 5.21 -4.50 -2.82
N ASP A 20 4.65 -5.42 -2.05
CA ASP A 20 4.03 -6.62 -2.60
C ASP A 20 2.86 -6.27 -3.50
N LEU A 21 2.05 -5.29 -3.09
CA LEU A 21 0.94 -4.80 -3.91
C LEU A 21 1.46 -4.20 -5.23
N GLU A 22 2.53 -3.43 -5.17
CA GLU A 22 3.16 -2.86 -6.37
C GLU A 22 3.61 -3.97 -7.32
N GLU A 23 4.26 -5.01 -6.80
CA GLU A 23 4.72 -6.13 -7.61
C GLU A 23 3.53 -6.89 -8.23
N ASP A 24 2.46 -7.07 -7.50
CA ASP A 24 1.25 -7.72 -8.03
C ASP A 24 0.67 -6.92 -9.20
N ILE A 25 0.64 -5.59 -9.09
CA ILE A 25 0.15 -4.73 -10.17
C ILE A 25 1.08 -4.82 -11.39
N LYS A 26 2.39 -4.84 -11.17
CA LYS A 26 3.35 -5.01 -12.26
C LYS A 26 3.19 -6.35 -12.97
N ASP A 27 2.89 -7.40 -12.23
CA ASP A 27 2.62 -8.73 -12.81
C ASP A 27 1.38 -8.68 -13.70
N LEU A 28 0.32 -7.99 -13.26
CA LEU A 28 -0.87 -7.79 -14.07
C LEU A 28 -0.58 -7.02 -15.35
N LEU A 29 0.28 -6.02 -15.27
CA LEU A 29 0.69 -5.26 -16.44
C LEU A 29 1.43 -6.13 -17.45
N GLU A 30 2.29 -7.02 -16.97
CA GLU A 30 3.02 -7.96 -17.81
C GLU A 30 2.07 -8.94 -18.51
N ILE A 31 1.07 -9.44 -17.78
CA ILE A 31 0.03 -10.30 -18.35
C ILE A 31 -0.75 -9.56 -19.44
N LEU A 32 -1.08 -8.30 -19.20
CA LEU A 32 -1.78 -7.46 -20.14
C LEU A 32 -0.98 -7.28 -21.45
N GLU A 33 0.34 -7.07 -21.33
CA GLU A 33 1.24 -6.95 -22.48
C GLU A 33 1.22 -8.24 -23.32
N LYS A 34 1.29 -9.40 -22.67
CA LYS A 34 1.26 -10.70 -23.33
C LYS A 34 -0.06 -10.93 -24.07
N ARG A 35 -1.17 -10.53 -23.47
CA ARG A 35 -2.49 -10.66 -24.07
C ARG A 35 -2.65 -9.80 -25.33
N LYS A 36 -2.03 -8.61 -25.30
CA LYS A 36 -2.00 -7.75 -26.49
C LYS A 36 -1.20 -8.39 -27.61
N ILE A 37 -0.01 -8.92 -27.29
CA ILE A 37 0.87 -9.54 -28.28
C ILE A 37 0.20 -10.76 -28.92
N SER A 38 -0.51 -11.55 -28.12
CA SER A 38 -1.24 -12.73 -28.62
C SER A 38 -2.58 -12.39 -29.27
N GLN A 39 -2.92 -11.13 -29.36
CA GLN A 39 -4.15 -10.64 -29.98
C GLN A 39 -5.43 -11.10 -29.28
N GLU A 40 -5.34 -11.42 -27.99
CA GLU A 40 -6.51 -11.77 -27.18
C GLU A 40 -7.36 -10.55 -26.85
N ILE A 41 -6.76 -9.36 -26.84
CA ILE A 41 -7.45 -8.10 -26.55
C ILE A 41 -7.12 -7.07 -27.63
N THR A 42 -8.04 -6.13 -27.82
CA THR A 42 -7.85 -5.03 -28.76
C THR A 42 -6.88 -3.99 -28.20
N ASN A 43 -6.33 -3.16 -29.10
CA ASN A 43 -5.48 -2.05 -28.67
C ASN A 43 -6.23 -1.08 -27.75
N TYR A 44 -7.52 -0.86 -28.00
CA TYR A 44 -8.33 0.00 -27.17
C TYR A 44 -8.43 -0.52 -25.72
N VAL A 45 -8.73 -1.82 -25.56
CA VAL A 45 -8.80 -2.46 -24.25
C VAL A 45 -7.45 -2.43 -23.56
N TYR A 46 -6.38 -2.74 -24.32
CA TYR A 46 -5.02 -2.70 -23.79
C TYR A 46 -4.66 -1.32 -23.23
N MET A 47 -4.86 -0.27 -24.01
CA MET A 47 -4.49 1.09 -23.59
C MET A 47 -5.29 1.55 -22.38
N GLY A 48 -6.59 1.23 -22.34
CA GLY A 48 -7.43 1.58 -21.19
C GLY A 48 -6.97 0.92 -19.91
N ASN A 49 -6.74 -0.40 -19.95
CA ASN A 49 -6.30 -1.14 -18.78
C ASN A 49 -4.87 -0.76 -18.35
N LYS A 50 -3.99 -0.53 -19.33
CA LYS A 50 -2.62 -0.09 -19.04
C LYS A 50 -2.62 1.24 -18.27
N GLY A 51 -3.46 2.19 -18.70
CA GLY A 51 -3.57 3.48 -18.03
C GLY A 51 -3.99 3.33 -16.57
N VAL A 52 -4.97 2.46 -16.28
CA VAL A 52 -5.42 2.20 -14.92
C VAL A 52 -4.29 1.59 -14.09
N LEU A 53 -3.61 0.56 -14.61
CA LEU A 53 -2.54 -0.10 -13.87
C LEU A 53 -1.36 0.83 -13.59
N LEU A 54 -0.97 1.66 -14.56
CA LEU A 54 0.10 2.63 -14.36
C LEU A 54 -0.28 3.67 -13.30
N ASN A 55 -1.55 4.11 -13.28
CA ASN A 55 -2.02 5.02 -12.25
C ASN A 55 -1.98 4.37 -10.87
N GLU A 56 -2.38 3.10 -10.77
CA GLU A 56 -2.32 2.37 -9.50
C GLU A 56 -0.89 2.25 -8.99
N ILE A 57 0.07 1.95 -9.87
CA ILE A 57 1.50 1.89 -9.51
C ILE A 57 1.96 3.24 -8.98
N SER A 58 1.61 4.32 -9.67
CA SER A 58 1.96 5.67 -9.25
C SER A 58 1.39 6.01 -7.88
N CYS A 59 0.14 5.63 -7.62
CA CYS A 59 -0.51 5.86 -6.33
C CYS A 59 0.19 5.10 -5.20
N VAL A 60 0.55 3.83 -5.44
CA VAL A 60 1.28 3.04 -4.44
C VAL A 60 2.64 3.66 -4.15
N HIS A 61 3.34 4.16 -5.16
CA HIS A 61 4.60 4.90 -4.98
C HIS A 61 4.43 6.11 -4.08
N GLU A 62 3.35 6.87 -4.26
CA GLU A 62 3.06 8.02 -3.40
C GLU A 62 2.87 7.60 -1.94
N LEU A 63 2.18 6.47 -1.70
CA LEU A 63 2.01 5.96 -0.36
C LEU A 63 3.34 5.52 0.26
N LEU A 64 4.19 4.86 -0.53
CA LEU A 64 5.52 4.45 -0.06
C LEU A 64 6.38 5.67 0.29
N ASN A 65 6.31 6.72 -0.52
CA ASN A 65 7.01 7.97 -0.23
C ASN A 65 6.50 8.59 1.06
N GLU A 66 5.20 8.59 1.27
CA GLU A 66 4.60 9.12 2.50
C GLU A 66 5.09 8.36 3.72
N LEU A 67 5.16 7.02 3.64
CA LEU A 67 5.69 6.21 4.73
C LEU A 67 7.14 6.54 5.06
N SER A 68 7.94 6.86 4.05
CA SER A 68 9.36 7.18 4.26
C SER A 68 9.57 8.48 5.02
N THR A 69 8.55 9.34 5.10
CA THR A 69 8.64 10.61 5.84
C THR A 69 8.24 10.46 7.30
N ILE A 70 7.75 9.28 7.71
CA ILE A 70 7.24 9.07 9.07
C ILE A 70 8.41 8.77 10.00
N ASP A 71 8.48 9.56 11.08
CA ASP A 71 9.49 9.42 12.12
C ASP A 71 8.83 8.82 13.36
N ALA A 72 9.18 7.57 13.68
CA ALA A 72 8.60 6.84 14.80
C ALA A 72 8.86 7.53 16.15
N TYR A 73 9.94 8.30 16.24
CA TYR A 73 10.29 9.00 17.48
C TYR A 73 9.32 10.12 17.86
N ARG A 74 8.50 10.57 16.92
CA ARG A 74 7.55 11.66 17.15
C ARG A 74 6.26 11.22 17.84
N TYR A 75 6.03 9.92 17.95
CA TYR A 75 4.77 9.39 18.45
C TYR A 75 4.93 8.81 19.86
N LYS A 76 3.93 9.04 20.70
CA LYS A 76 3.92 8.55 22.07
C LYS A 76 3.70 7.05 22.14
N ASN A 77 2.88 6.53 21.23
CA ASN A 77 2.52 5.11 21.21
C ASN A 77 2.09 4.69 19.81
N VAL A 78 1.86 3.39 19.63
CA VAL A 78 1.48 2.81 18.34
C VAL A 78 0.13 3.35 17.86
N ASP A 79 -0.84 3.50 18.76
CA ASP A 79 -2.17 3.97 18.41
C ASP A 79 -2.12 5.38 17.81
N ALA A 80 -1.33 6.27 18.40
CA ALA A 80 -1.16 7.63 17.89
C ALA A 80 -0.54 7.63 16.51
N MET A 81 0.46 6.78 16.28
CA MET A 81 1.11 6.66 14.97
C MET A 81 0.15 6.13 13.93
N ILE A 82 -0.59 5.06 14.25
CA ILE A 82 -1.54 4.47 13.31
C ILE A 82 -2.61 5.50 12.91
N ALA A 83 -3.12 6.26 13.86
CA ALA A 83 -4.11 7.31 13.59
C ALA A 83 -3.57 8.35 12.61
N ASP A 84 -2.32 8.79 12.83
CA ASP A 84 -1.69 9.78 11.95
C ASP A 84 -1.37 9.20 10.57
N VAL A 85 -0.92 7.95 10.51
CA VAL A 85 -0.66 7.27 9.24
C VAL A 85 -1.95 7.15 8.43
N ARG A 86 -3.07 6.74 9.06
CA ARG A 86 -4.37 6.67 8.38
C ARG A 86 -4.75 8.01 7.80
N LYS A 87 -4.60 9.07 8.56
CA LYS A 87 -4.94 10.42 8.10
C LYS A 87 -4.09 10.84 6.89
N LYS A 88 -2.80 10.56 6.95
CA LYS A 88 -1.88 10.89 5.85
C LYS A 88 -2.20 10.08 4.59
N LEU A 89 -2.50 8.80 4.75
CA LEU A 89 -2.88 7.94 3.62
C LEU A 89 -4.19 8.39 3.00
N ASP A 90 -5.19 8.72 3.82
CA ASP A 90 -6.48 9.19 3.31
C ASP A 90 -6.32 10.48 2.51
N THR A 91 -5.46 11.37 2.97
CA THR A 91 -5.14 12.61 2.24
C THR A 91 -4.49 12.31 0.90
N ARG A 92 -3.52 11.39 0.86
CA ARG A 92 -2.85 11.01 -0.39
C ARG A 92 -3.80 10.29 -1.35
N ILE A 93 -4.66 9.43 -0.83
CA ILE A 93 -5.65 8.73 -1.64
C ILE A 93 -6.59 9.73 -2.31
N ALA A 94 -7.05 10.74 -1.59
CA ALA A 94 -7.90 11.77 -2.15
C ALA A 94 -7.17 12.59 -3.22
N ASP A 95 -5.89 12.91 -3.00
CA ASP A 95 -5.10 13.72 -3.93
C ASP A 95 -4.70 12.98 -5.21
N CYS A 96 -4.51 11.66 -5.12
CA CYS A 96 -4.04 10.84 -6.24
C CYS A 96 -5.14 10.28 -7.13
N SER A 97 -6.41 10.59 -6.85
CA SER A 97 -7.55 9.98 -7.58
C SER A 97 -7.47 8.46 -7.59
N PHE A 98 -7.26 7.87 -6.41
CA PHE A 98 -7.17 6.43 -6.23
C PHE A 98 -8.42 5.73 -6.75
N PRO A 99 -8.26 4.63 -7.52
CA PRO A 99 -9.39 3.74 -7.81
C PRO A 99 -9.94 3.13 -6.51
N ASP A 100 -11.25 2.96 -6.43
CA ASP A 100 -11.89 2.41 -5.22
C ASP A 100 -11.35 1.03 -4.85
N ALA A 101 -11.12 0.17 -5.85
CA ALA A 101 -10.60 -1.17 -5.61
C ALA A 101 -9.21 -1.12 -4.96
N LEU A 102 -8.35 -0.21 -5.42
CA LEU A 102 -7.02 -0.04 -4.84
C LEU A 102 -7.11 0.51 -3.41
N HIS A 103 -7.99 1.49 -3.19
CA HIS A 103 -8.22 2.04 -1.85
C HIS A 103 -8.61 0.93 -0.88
N ASN A 104 -9.54 0.05 -1.27
CA ASN A 104 -9.98 -1.05 -0.44
C ASN A 104 -8.86 -2.03 -0.13
N LEU A 105 -8.01 -2.33 -1.11
CA LEU A 105 -6.85 -3.20 -0.91
C LEU A 105 -5.85 -2.60 0.08
N VAL A 106 -5.55 -1.31 -0.05
CA VAL A 106 -4.64 -0.62 0.87
C VAL A 106 -5.21 -0.62 2.29
N GLN A 107 -6.51 -0.35 2.44
CA GLN A 107 -7.15 -0.37 3.76
C GLN A 107 -7.08 -1.75 4.40
N ARG A 108 -7.30 -2.82 3.63
CA ARG A 108 -7.19 -4.19 4.13
C ARG A 108 -5.78 -4.51 4.59
N LYS A 109 -4.77 -4.08 3.84
CA LYS A 109 -3.37 -4.29 4.23
C LYS A 109 -3.04 -3.53 5.50
N LEU A 110 -3.52 -2.30 5.63
CA LEU A 110 -3.33 -1.51 6.83
C LEU A 110 -3.96 -2.18 8.04
N GLU A 111 -5.20 -2.65 7.91
CA GLU A 111 -5.89 -3.36 9.00
C GLU A 111 -5.15 -4.63 9.41
N LYS A 112 -4.68 -5.40 8.44
CA LYS A 112 -3.91 -6.61 8.68
C LYS A 112 -2.66 -6.31 9.47
N VAL A 113 -1.91 -5.28 9.10
CA VAL A 113 -0.68 -4.90 9.79
C VAL A 113 -0.99 -4.38 11.20
N CYS A 114 -2.05 -3.57 11.35
CA CYS A 114 -2.47 -3.08 12.66
C CYS A 114 -2.81 -4.24 13.60
N THR A 115 -3.59 -5.19 13.12
CA THR A 115 -3.97 -6.37 13.90
C THR A 115 -2.73 -7.16 14.32
N TYR A 116 -1.80 -7.35 13.40
CA TYR A 116 -0.56 -8.09 13.67
C TYR A 116 0.28 -7.39 14.74
N VAL A 117 0.48 -6.09 14.61
CA VAL A 117 1.37 -5.34 15.51
C VAL A 117 0.75 -5.14 16.89
N LEU A 118 -0.57 -4.97 16.96
CA LEU A 118 -1.28 -4.73 18.23
C LEU A 118 -1.70 -6.02 18.93
N SER A 119 -1.56 -7.19 18.28
CA SER A 119 -1.97 -8.46 18.85
C SER A 119 -1.02 -8.88 19.98
N PRO A 120 -1.53 -9.16 21.21
CA PRO A 120 -0.70 -9.70 22.28
C PRO A 120 -0.10 -11.06 21.93
N ASP A 121 -0.81 -11.88 21.17
CA ASP A 121 -0.34 -13.20 20.77
C ASP A 121 0.89 -13.12 19.87
N THR A 122 0.96 -12.11 19.02
CA THR A 122 2.09 -11.87 18.14
C THR A 122 3.35 -11.58 18.95
N ALA A 123 3.23 -10.87 20.06
CA ALA A 123 4.36 -10.55 20.92
C ALA A 123 4.95 -11.76 21.62
N GLN A 124 4.21 -12.87 21.70
CA GLN A 124 4.63 -14.12 22.34
C GLN A 124 5.33 -15.07 21.38
N HIS A 125 5.25 -14.79 20.12
CA HIS A 125 5.85 -15.57 19.06
C HIS A 125 7.01 -14.80 18.43
#